data_509e2c73ac857c72b804fc51a3d1b117
#
_entry.id   509e2c73ac857c72b804fc51a3d1b117
#
_cell.length_a   1.000
_cell.length_b   1.000
_cell.length_c   1.000
_cell.angle_alpha   90.00
_cell.angle_beta   90.00
_cell.angle_gamma   90.00
#
_symmetry.space_group_name_H-M   'P 1'
#
loop_
_entity.id
_entity.type
_entity.pdbx_description
1 polymer ?
#
loop_
_entity_poly.entity_id
_entity_poly.type
_entity_poly.pdbx_seq_one_letter_code
_entity_poly.pdbx_strand_id
1 'polypeptide(L)'
;MVLQDDALALGDQVQEVRRSERLTESACCLVNAQGSMSTTLQRVLRMNTPDFEMQKMILEINPNASLVRRMAELASNPDNNRFIQECGLQLHANAMIMAGLAPNGNEMAARLQDFMLQLASQKA
;
A
#
# COMPACT_ATOMS: atom_id res chain seq x y z
N MET A 1 -11.98 8.89 12.76
CA MET A 1 -10.54 9.23 12.64
C MET A 1 -10.02 8.74 11.29
N VAL A 2 -9.20 9.54 10.63
CA VAL A 2 -8.65 9.23 9.31
C VAL A 2 -7.14 9.05 9.45
N LEU A 3 -6.58 8.04 8.76
CA LEU A 3 -5.14 7.85 8.71
C LEU A 3 -4.48 9.04 8.00
N GLN A 4 -3.37 9.51 8.55
CA GLN A 4 -2.55 10.51 7.91
C GLN A 4 -1.62 9.86 6.89
N ASP A 5 -1.30 10.55 5.81
CA ASP A 5 -0.42 10.02 4.75
C ASP A 5 0.93 9.58 5.31
N ASP A 6 1.52 10.40 6.20
CA ASP A 6 2.83 10.13 6.80
C ASP A 6 2.82 8.89 7.71
N ALA A 7 1.66 8.51 8.26
CA ALA A 7 1.57 7.32 9.11
C ALA A 7 1.86 6.04 8.33
N LEU A 8 1.64 6.05 7.01
CA LEU A 8 1.87 4.89 6.17
C LEU A 8 3.31 4.74 5.70
N ALA A 9 4.14 5.78 5.87
CA ALA A 9 5.58 5.76 5.56
C ALA A 9 5.91 5.36 4.12
N LEU A 10 5.03 5.67 3.17
CA LEU A 10 5.24 5.32 1.76
C LEU A 10 6.17 6.29 1.03
N GLY A 11 6.28 7.53 1.51
CA GLY A 11 7.22 8.51 0.99
C GLY A 11 7.18 8.65 -0.52
N ASP A 12 8.32 8.41 -1.16
CA ASP A 12 8.49 8.55 -2.60
C ASP A 12 7.93 7.38 -3.42
N GLN A 13 7.37 6.36 -2.79
CA GLN A 13 6.86 5.17 -3.48
C GLN A 13 5.57 5.45 -4.23
N VAL A 14 4.81 6.45 -3.79
CA VAL A 14 3.57 6.88 -4.43
C VAL A 14 3.59 8.38 -4.63
N GLN A 15 2.77 8.87 -5.57
CA GLN A 15 2.64 10.32 -5.80
C GLN A 15 1.88 10.97 -4.65
N GLU A 16 0.82 10.32 -4.19
CA GLU A 16 0.04 10.74 -3.01
C GLU A 16 -0.75 9.57 -2.47
N VAL A 17 -1.21 9.70 -1.24
CA VAL A 17 -2.18 8.80 -0.63
C VAL A 17 -3.46 9.60 -0.45
N ARG A 18 -4.58 9.06 -0.93
CA ARG A 18 -5.86 9.77 -0.80
C ARG A 18 -6.98 8.83 -0.42
N ARG A 19 -8.03 9.41 0.12
CA ARG A 19 -9.24 8.70 0.49
C ARG A 19 -10.03 8.32 -0.77
N SER A 20 -10.49 7.07 -0.84
CA SER A 20 -11.37 6.63 -1.92
C SER A 20 -12.82 6.83 -1.53
N GLU A 21 -13.65 7.24 -2.49
CA GLU A 21 -15.09 7.32 -2.32
C GLU A 21 -15.83 6.19 -3.01
N ARG A 22 -15.08 5.36 -3.77
CA ARG A 22 -15.66 4.32 -4.63
C ARG A 22 -15.33 2.89 -4.24
N LEU A 23 -14.32 2.67 -3.40
CA LEU A 23 -13.97 1.32 -2.97
C LEU A 23 -15.01 0.81 -1.98
N THR A 24 -15.47 -0.42 -2.18
CA THR A 24 -16.47 -1.04 -1.31
C THR A 24 -15.93 -2.25 -0.56
N GLU A 25 -15.08 -3.05 -1.18
CA GLU A 25 -14.56 -4.28 -0.58
C GLU A 25 -13.05 -4.22 -0.32
N SER A 26 -12.29 -3.64 -1.25
CA SER A 26 -10.84 -3.57 -1.12
C SER A 26 -10.42 -2.51 -0.13
N ALA A 27 -9.36 -2.78 0.64
CA ALA A 27 -8.80 -1.81 1.57
C ALA A 27 -8.14 -0.64 0.85
N CYS A 28 -7.54 -0.89 -0.31
CA CYS A 28 -6.88 0.14 -1.10
C CYS A 28 -6.72 -0.32 -2.56
N CYS A 29 -6.38 0.62 -3.43
CA CYS A 29 -5.96 0.32 -4.80
C CYS A 29 -5.02 1.40 -5.29
N LEU A 30 -4.27 1.09 -6.37
CA LEU A 30 -3.46 2.07 -7.06
C LEU A 30 -4.20 2.59 -8.28
N VAL A 31 -4.15 3.90 -8.47
CA VAL A 31 -4.73 4.55 -9.65
C VAL A 31 -3.69 5.45 -10.30
N ASN A 32 -3.79 5.60 -11.61
CA ASN A 32 -2.89 6.49 -12.35
C ASN A 32 -3.24 7.95 -12.06
N ALA A 33 -2.21 8.77 -11.91
CA ALA A 33 -2.41 10.21 -11.82
C ALA A 33 -2.99 10.72 -13.15
N GLN A 34 -3.78 11.77 -13.05
CA GLN A 34 -4.35 12.40 -14.24
C GLN A 34 -3.24 12.83 -15.21
N GLY A 35 -3.37 12.46 -16.47
CA GLY A 35 -2.39 12.78 -17.50
C GLY A 35 -1.21 11.82 -17.58
N SER A 36 -1.12 10.82 -16.70
CA SER A 36 -0.07 9.81 -16.78
C SER A 36 -0.46 8.69 -17.75
N MET A 37 0.54 7.91 -18.17
CA MET A 37 0.31 6.75 -19.01
C MET A 37 -0.43 5.66 -18.23
N SER A 38 -1.23 4.84 -18.94
CA SER A 38 -1.89 3.69 -18.32
C SER A 38 -0.86 2.69 -17.80
N THR A 39 -1.24 1.92 -16.78
CA THR A 39 -0.38 0.87 -16.21
C THR A 39 0.00 -0.16 -17.27
N THR A 40 -0.94 -0.54 -18.13
CA THR A 40 -0.68 -1.51 -19.20
C THR A 40 0.39 -1.00 -20.16
N LEU A 41 0.30 0.26 -20.59
CA LEU A 41 1.28 0.86 -21.49
C LEU A 41 2.67 0.92 -20.82
N GLN A 42 2.72 1.34 -19.56
CA GLN A 42 3.99 1.40 -18.82
C GLN A 42 4.63 0.03 -18.70
N ARG A 43 3.85 -1.02 -18.47
CA ARG A 43 4.38 -2.39 -18.40
C ARG A 43 4.96 -2.83 -19.74
N VAL A 44 4.29 -2.53 -20.84
CA VAL A 44 4.79 -2.83 -22.19
C VAL A 44 6.11 -2.09 -22.46
N LEU A 45 6.17 -0.81 -22.13
CA LEU A 45 7.39 -0.01 -22.30
C LEU A 45 8.54 -0.56 -21.48
N ARG A 46 8.28 -1.00 -20.25
CA ARG A 46 9.32 -1.57 -19.38
C ARG A 46 9.87 -2.89 -19.93
N MET A 47 9.02 -3.70 -20.55
CA MET A 47 9.44 -4.95 -21.17
C MET A 47 10.39 -4.72 -22.35
N ASN A 48 10.18 -3.64 -23.10
CA ASN A 48 10.96 -3.30 -24.30
C ASN A 48 12.13 -2.35 -24.00
N THR A 49 12.08 -1.65 -22.88
CA THR A 49 13.09 -0.68 -22.46
C THR A 49 13.39 -0.94 -20.98
N PRO A 50 14.42 -1.76 -20.67
CA PRO A 50 14.68 -2.16 -19.28
C PRO A 50 14.90 -1.00 -18.30
N ASP A 51 15.39 0.14 -18.78
CA ASP A 51 15.66 1.31 -17.95
C ASP A 51 14.43 2.22 -17.78
N PHE A 52 13.28 1.85 -18.36
CA PHE A 52 12.08 2.64 -18.22
C PHE A 52 11.58 2.59 -16.76
N GLU A 53 11.42 3.77 -16.16
CA GLU A 53 10.89 3.87 -14.81
C GLU A 53 9.37 4.02 -14.85
N MET A 54 8.70 3.20 -14.05
CA MET A 54 7.25 3.30 -13.90
C MET A 54 6.89 4.63 -13.23
N GLN A 55 5.85 5.29 -13.74
CA GLN A 55 5.37 6.52 -13.14
C GLN A 55 4.74 6.22 -11.77
N LYS A 56 4.97 7.12 -10.82
CA LYS A 56 4.37 6.97 -9.49
C LYS A 56 2.86 7.08 -9.59
N MET A 57 2.20 6.21 -8.86
CA MET A 57 0.75 6.13 -8.84
C MET A 57 0.21 6.71 -7.54
N ILE A 58 -1.09 6.90 -7.50
CA ILE A 58 -1.80 7.37 -6.31
C ILE A 58 -2.36 6.16 -5.58
N LEU A 59 -2.12 6.07 -4.29
CA LEU A 59 -2.73 5.03 -3.44
C LEU A 59 -4.05 5.56 -2.89
N GLU A 60 -5.15 4.95 -3.31
CA GLU A 60 -6.46 5.23 -2.74
C GLU A 60 -6.74 4.26 -1.60
N ILE A 61 -7.16 4.80 -0.47
CA ILE A 61 -7.47 4.03 0.74
C ILE A 61 -8.97 4.06 0.98
N ASN A 62 -9.54 2.90 1.26
CA ASN A 62 -10.94 2.78 1.64
C ASN A 62 -11.10 3.03 3.14
N PRO A 63 -11.65 4.18 3.55
CA PRO A 63 -11.79 4.50 4.97
C PRO A 63 -12.78 3.60 5.71
N ASN A 64 -13.61 2.87 4.97
CA ASN A 64 -14.63 1.98 5.55
C ASN A 64 -14.15 0.53 5.67
N ALA A 65 -12.98 0.19 5.12
CA ALA A 65 -12.42 -1.15 5.28
C ALA A 65 -12.04 -1.40 6.74
N SER A 66 -12.36 -2.57 7.26
CA SER A 66 -12.14 -2.91 8.67
C SER A 66 -10.69 -2.72 9.09
N LEU A 67 -9.74 -3.16 8.27
CA LEU A 67 -8.33 -2.99 8.57
C LEU A 67 -7.94 -1.51 8.67
N VAL A 68 -8.38 -0.70 7.70
CA VAL A 68 -8.04 0.72 7.67
C VAL A 68 -8.64 1.44 8.88
N ARG A 69 -9.89 1.11 9.24
CA ARG A 69 -10.53 1.67 10.43
C ARG A 69 -9.77 1.32 11.70
N ARG A 70 -9.33 0.07 11.80
CA ARG A 70 -8.57 -0.38 12.97
C ARG A 70 -7.20 0.29 13.03
N MET A 71 -6.53 0.46 11.89
CA MET A 71 -5.26 1.19 11.82
C MET A 71 -5.44 2.63 12.31
N ALA A 72 -6.52 3.28 11.90
CA ALA A 72 -6.80 4.65 12.34
C ALA A 72 -7.01 4.73 13.86
N GLU A 73 -7.69 3.75 14.44
CA GLU A 73 -7.86 3.68 15.90
C GLU A 73 -6.52 3.49 16.61
N LEU A 74 -5.66 2.63 16.07
CA LEU A 74 -4.35 2.34 16.67
C LEU A 74 -3.36 3.50 16.53
N ALA A 75 -3.56 4.38 15.56
CA ALA A 75 -2.65 5.48 15.25
C ALA A 75 -2.54 6.51 16.38
N SER A 76 -3.51 6.56 17.29
CA SER A 76 -3.47 7.49 18.41
C SER A 76 -2.40 7.12 19.46
N ASN A 77 -1.92 5.88 19.45
CA ASN A 77 -0.86 5.42 20.34
C ASN A 77 0.45 5.31 19.56
N PRO A 78 1.48 6.13 19.90
CA PRO A 78 2.77 6.08 19.18
C PRO A 78 3.46 4.72 19.21
N ASP A 79 3.17 3.87 20.19
CA ASP A 79 3.75 2.52 20.27
C ASP A 79 3.31 1.65 19.09
N ASN A 80 2.25 2.02 18.39
CA ASN A 80 1.75 1.30 17.23
C ASN A 80 2.31 1.82 15.90
N ASN A 81 3.15 2.85 15.90
CA ASN A 81 3.60 3.50 14.66
C ASN A 81 4.31 2.52 13.73
N ARG A 82 5.19 1.67 14.26
CA ARG A 82 5.90 0.69 13.44
C ARG A 82 4.94 -0.28 12.76
N PHE A 83 3.98 -0.78 13.52
CA PHE A 83 2.96 -1.69 12.99
C PHE A 83 2.16 -1.04 11.85
N ILE A 84 1.73 0.23 12.06
CA ILE A 84 0.97 0.96 11.06
C ILE A 84 1.79 1.20 9.80
N GLN A 85 3.08 1.54 9.95
CA GLN A 85 3.98 1.71 8.82
C GLN A 85 4.15 0.42 8.03
N GLU A 86 4.34 -0.70 8.72
CA GLU A 86 4.46 -2.00 8.07
C GLU A 86 3.15 -2.40 7.36
N CYS A 87 2.02 -2.11 7.97
CA CYS A 87 0.72 -2.32 7.32
C CYS A 87 0.57 -1.46 6.06
N GLY A 88 1.00 -0.21 6.12
CA GLY A 88 0.97 0.69 4.95
C GLY A 88 1.81 0.16 3.80
N LEU A 89 3.02 -0.31 4.09
CA LEU A 89 3.89 -0.91 3.10
C LEU A 89 3.25 -2.16 2.48
N GLN A 90 2.61 -2.99 3.29
CA GLN A 90 1.96 -4.19 2.79
C GLN A 90 0.70 -3.87 1.99
N LEU A 91 -0.08 -2.88 2.40
CA LEU A 91 -1.24 -2.43 1.62
C LEU A 91 -0.81 -1.93 0.25
N HIS A 92 0.30 -1.18 0.18
CA HIS A 92 0.86 -0.72 -1.09
C HIS A 92 1.29 -1.91 -1.95
N ALA A 93 1.98 -2.90 -1.36
CA ALA A 93 2.40 -4.11 -2.08
C ALA A 93 1.18 -4.89 -2.60
N ASN A 94 0.13 -5.01 -1.80
CA ASN A 94 -1.11 -5.67 -2.21
C ASN A 94 -1.74 -4.93 -3.40
N ALA A 95 -1.77 -3.61 -3.35
CA ALA A 95 -2.33 -2.80 -4.42
C ALA A 95 -1.51 -2.93 -5.71
N MET A 96 -0.17 -3.02 -5.60
CA MET A 96 0.70 -3.27 -6.74
C MET A 96 0.36 -4.61 -7.39
N ILE A 97 0.23 -5.67 -6.59
CA ILE A 97 -0.11 -7.00 -7.09
C ILE A 97 -1.45 -6.96 -7.82
N MET A 98 -2.45 -6.31 -7.23
CA MET A 98 -3.77 -6.17 -7.84
C MET A 98 -3.73 -5.39 -9.16
N ALA A 99 -2.79 -4.46 -9.29
CA ALA A 99 -2.59 -3.69 -10.51
C ALA A 99 -1.72 -4.42 -11.54
N GLY A 100 -1.28 -5.63 -11.25
CA GLY A 100 -0.41 -6.42 -12.13
C GLY A 100 1.04 -5.98 -12.09
N LEU A 101 1.46 -5.31 -11.01
CA LEU A 101 2.84 -4.88 -10.80
C LEU A 101 3.50 -5.82 -9.80
N ALA A 102 4.84 -5.82 -9.78
CA ALA A 102 5.59 -6.68 -8.87
C ALA A 102 6.23 -5.84 -7.75
N PRO A 103 5.83 -6.05 -6.49
CA PRO A 103 6.54 -5.42 -5.36
C PRO A 103 7.89 -6.11 -5.13
N ASN A 104 8.72 -5.51 -4.25
CA ASN A 104 9.96 -6.15 -3.82
C ASN A 104 9.63 -7.39 -2.99
N GLY A 105 9.85 -8.58 -3.58
CA GLY A 105 9.47 -9.84 -2.97
C GLY A 105 10.22 -10.15 -1.67
N ASN A 106 11.51 -9.81 -1.59
CA ASN A 106 12.30 -10.07 -0.39
C ASN A 106 11.82 -9.25 0.79
N GLU A 107 11.56 -7.97 0.58
CA GLU A 107 11.04 -7.09 1.63
C GLU A 107 9.64 -7.52 2.06
N MET A 108 8.80 -7.86 1.09
CA MET A 108 7.43 -8.32 1.37
C MET A 108 7.43 -9.61 2.17
N ALA A 109 8.27 -10.59 1.79
CA ALA A 109 8.34 -11.86 2.50
C ALA A 109 8.79 -11.67 3.94
N ALA A 110 9.80 -10.85 4.18
CA ALA A 110 10.28 -10.56 5.54
C ALA A 110 9.18 -9.90 6.38
N ARG A 111 8.46 -8.96 5.80
CA ARG A 111 7.36 -8.26 6.48
C ARG A 111 6.22 -9.21 6.83
N LEU A 112 5.86 -10.09 5.90
CA LEU A 112 4.78 -11.06 6.12
C LEU A 112 5.18 -12.05 7.21
N GLN A 113 6.44 -12.49 7.26
CA GLN A 113 6.92 -13.37 8.34
C GLN A 113 6.83 -12.67 9.69
N ASP A 114 7.15 -11.39 9.75
CA ASP A 114 7.02 -10.61 10.97
C ASP A 114 5.56 -10.55 11.44
N PHE A 115 4.63 -10.29 10.52
CA PHE A 115 3.20 -10.32 10.84
C PHE A 115 2.76 -11.69 11.34
N MET A 116 3.23 -12.76 10.71
CA MET A 116 2.92 -14.12 11.13
C MET A 116 3.43 -14.39 12.55
N LEU A 117 4.63 -13.94 12.87
CA LEU A 117 5.18 -14.08 14.21
C LEU A 117 4.34 -13.33 15.23
N GLN A 118 3.94 -12.11 14.93
CA GLN A 118 3.08 -11.32 15.82
C GLN A 118 1.76 -12.04 16.09
N LEU A 119 1.14 -12.58 15.06
CA LEU A 119 -0.12 -13.32 15.20
C LEU A 119 0.09 -14.62 15.99
N ALA A 120 1.16 -15.35 15.68
CA ALA A 120 1.47 -16.61 16.39
C ALA A 120 1.71 -16.36 17.88
N SER A 121 2.33 -15.23 18.22
CA SER A 121 2.62 -14.88 19.62
C SER A 121 1.36 -14.58 20.43
N GLN A 122 0.24 -14.30 19.76
CA GLN A 122 -1.05 -14.06 20.41
C GLN A 122 -1.87 -15.34 20.63
N LYS A 123 -1.43 -16.47 20.06
CA LYS A 123 -2.13 -17.74 20.21
C LYS A 123 -1.74 -18.43 21.52
N ALA A 124 -2.71 -19.06 22.13
CA ALA A 124 -2.47 -19.83 23.35
C ALA A 124 -1.89 -21.22 23.02
#